data_68b6a704ca6d4c15008aa35dbd6ff23c
#
_entry.id   68b6a704ca6d4c15008aa35dbd6ff23c
#
_cell.length_a   1.000
_cell.length_b   1.000
_cell.length_c   1.000
_cell.angle_alpha   90.00
_cell.angle_beta   90.00
_cell.angle_gamma   90.00
#
_symmetry.space_group_name_H-M   'P 1'
#
loop_
_entity.id
_entity.type
_entity.pdbx_description
1 polymer ?
#
loop_
_entity_poly.entity_id
_entity_poly.type
_entity_poly.pdbx_seq_one_letter_code
_entity_poly.pdbx_strand_id
1 'polypeptide(L)'
;MHHIRRGAGKPLLLVHGLGGSWRSWNPILDALAATREVIAVDLPGHGRTPPLDGEVSIDALADALTKFLAGQNLTGVDAVGSSMGARLVLELARRGGTLGAVVSLDPGGFWRGWERHFFYGSLYASIRLVRRLQPVMPFIAGNAAARTLLLPQLSARPWKLSPQLVLDEMRSFAASPSFDELLHQLAYGATQPGVPPGAITRPLVIGWGRRDRVCLPRQAKRALALFPDARLHWFEHCGHFPHWDVPHETTRLILDTTAQS
;
A
#
# COMPACT_ATOMS: atom_id res chain seq x y z
N MET A 1 13.40 11.80 2.70
CA MET A 1 12.10 11.11 2.87
C MET A 1 11.80 11.07 4.36
N HIS A 2 10.66 11.62 4.79
CA HIS A 2 10.21 11.54 6.18
C HIS A 2 9.84 10.10 6.52
N HIS A 3 10.15 9.66 7.73
CA HIS A 3 9.82 8.32 8.22
C HIS A 3 9.78 8.32 9.74
N ILE A 4 9.17 7.29 10.29
CA ILE A 4 9.26 6.97 11.72
C ILE A 4 10.01 5.65 11.90
N ARG A 5 10.64 5.48 13.05
CA ARG A 5 11.18 4.20 13.53
C ARG A 5 10.52 3.83 14.85
N ARG A 6 10.11 2.57 14.98
CA ARG A 6 9.45 2.08 16.20
C ARG A 6 9.81 0.61 16.45
N GLY A 7 10.01 0.25 17.73
CA GLY A 7 10.46 -1.09 18.11
C GLY A 7 11.96 -1.30 17.95
N ALA A 8 12.37 -2.55 18.07
CA ALA A 8 13.76 -2.99 17.93
C ALA A 8 13.82 -4.38 17.29
N GLY A 9 14.99 -4.77 16.77
CA GLY A 9 15.19 -6.05 16.10
C GLY A 9 15.51 -5.89 14.62
N LYS A 10 15.24 -6.93 13.81
CA LYS A 10 15.49 -6.91 12.37
C LYS A 10 14.62 -5.84 11.70
N PRO A 11 15.19 -4.94 10.87
CA PRO A 11 14.43 -3.88 10.22
C PRO A 11 13.31 -4.39 9.32
N LEU A 12 12.18 -3.67 9.30
CA LEU A 12 11.01 -3.91 8.46
C LEU A 12 10.48 -2.60 7.89
N LEU A 13 10.56 -2.45 6.57
CA LEU A 13 10.07 -1.29 5.85
C LEU A 13 8.56 -1.40 5.59
N LEU A 14 7.81 -0.33 5.86
CA LEU A 14 6.38 -0.21 5.52
C LEU A 14 6.16 0.92 4.52
N VAL A 15 5.55 0.60 3.37
CA VAL A 15 5.31 1.52 2.24
C VAL A 15 3.81 1.66 1.98
N HIS A 16 3.24 2.82 2.27
CA HIS A 16 1.81 3.10 2.16
C HIS A 16 1.30 3.22 0.70
N GLY A 17 -0.01 3.23 0.52
CA GLY A 17 -0.70 3.43 -0.75
C GLY A 17 -0.86 4.89 -1.15
N LEU A 18 -1.51 5.12 -2.30
CA LEU A 18 -1.82 6.45 -2.83
C LEU A 18 -2.61 7.28 -1.80
N GLY A 19 -2.15 8.50 -1.56
CA GLY A 19 -2.75 9.45 -0.61
C GLY A 19 -2.49 9.15 0.86
N GLY A 20 -1.96 7.97 1.21
CA GLY A 20 -1.66 7.57 2.57
C GLY A 20 -0.45 8.26 3.18
N SER A 21 -0.03 7.77 4.33
CA SER A 21 1.17 8.18 5.05
C SER A 21 1.67 7.03 5.94
N TRP A 22 2.74 7.22 6.68
CA TRP A 22 3.17 6.23 7.67
C TRP A 22 2.04 5.85 8.66
N ARG A 23 1.07 6.76 8.90
CA ARG A 23 -0.06 6.53 9.81
C ARG A 23 -1.04 5.47 9.31
N SER A 24 -1.07 5.19 8.01
CA SER A 24 -1.90 4.11 7.43
C SER A 24 -1.65 2.76 8.10
N TRP A 25 -0.46 2.59 8.68
CA TRP A 25 -0.03 1.37 9.35
C TRP A 25 -0.38 1.29 10.83
N ASN A 26 -0.97 2.36 11.43
CA ASN A 26 -1.32 2.39 12.85
C ASN A 26 -2.05 1.15 13.35
N PRO A 27 -2.98 0.52 12.59
CA PRO A 27 -3.68 -0.67 13.08
C PRO A 27 -2.80 -1.89 13.39
N ILE A 28 -1.61 -1.96 12.78
CA ILE A 28 -0.67 -3.08 12.96
C ILE A 28 0.71 -2.66 13.44
N LEU A 29 0.95 -1.35 13.54
CA LEU A 29 2.28 -0.80 13.83
C LEU A 29 2.86 -1.32 15.13
N ASP A 30 2.10 -1.29 16.23
CA ASP A 30 2.56 -1.73 17.54
C ASP A 30 2.80 -3.24 17.62
N ALA A 31 1.93 -4.00 16.96
CA ALA A 31 2.08 -5.45 16.91
C ALA A 31 3.33 -5.88 16.12
N LEU A 32 3.68 -5.17 15.05
CA LEU A 32 4.92 -5.39 14.31
C LEU A 32 6.14 -4.89 15.12
N ALA A 33 6.03 -3.73 15.76
CA ALA A 33 7.11 -3.13 16.55
C ALA A 33 7.46 -3.92 17.82
N ALA A 34 6.61 -4.85 18.25
CA ALA A 34 6.91 -5.74 19.36
C ALA A 34 8.09 -6.68 19.09
N THR A 35 8.39 -6.98 17.82
CA THR A 35 9.45 -7.94 17.43
C THR A 35 10.36 -7.45 16.31
N ARG A 36 10.05 -6.31 15.69
CA ARG A 36 10.77 -5.74 14.55
C ARG A 36 11.09 -4.26 14.79
N GLU A 37 12.19 -3.78 14.22
CA GLU A 37 12.40 -2.36 14.03
C GLU A 37 11.60 -1.90 12.81
N VAL A 38 10.41 -1.37 13.05
CA VAL A 38 9.51 -0.91 11.97
C VAL A 38 9.95 0.47 11.49
N ILE A 39 10.12 0.59 10.17
CA ILE A 39 10.45 1.84 9.48
C ILE A 39 9.31 2.15 8.52
N ALA A 40 8.41 3.07 8.91
CA ALA A 40 7.29 3.47 8.08
C ALA A 40 7.56 4.82 7.43
N VAL A 41 7.55 4.86 6.09
CA VAL A 41 7.92 6.05 5.32
C VAL A 41 6.68 6.86 4.91
N ASP A 42 6.89 8.16 4.68
CA ASP A 42 6.01 8.97 3.84
C ASP A 42 6.66 9.07 2.45
N LEU A 43 6.01 8.52 1.43
CA LEU A 43 6.48 8.59 0.05
C LEU A 43 6.52 10.05 -0.46
N PRO A 44 7.33 10.38 -1.48
CA PRO A 44 7.32 11.69 -2.10
C PRO A 44 5.90 12.16 -2.49
N GLY A 45 5.56 13.40 -2.15
CA GLY A 45 4.22 13.98 -2.34
C GLY A 45 3.16 13.49 -1.36
N HIS A 46 3.57 12.86 -0.24
CA HIS A 46 2.69 12.35 0.81
C HIS A 46 3.20 12.72 2.20
N GLY A 47 2.28 12.84 3.15
CA GLY A 47 2.59 13.13 4.54
C GLY A 47 3.50 14.35 4.69
N ARG A 48 4.72 14.14 5.21
CA ARG A 48 5.71 15.20 5.40
C ARG A 48 6.84 15.20 4.36
N THR A 49 6.79 14.32 3.37
CA THR A 49 7.79 14.27 2.28
C THR A 49 7.32 15.15 1.12
N PRO A 50 8.11 16.14 0.69
CA PRO A 50 7.81 16.95 -0.48
C PRO A 50 7.59 16.09 -1.74
N PRO A 51 6.86 16.59 -2.76
CA PRO A 51 6.81 15.97 -4.07
C PRO A 51 8.21 15.77 -4.68
N LEU A 52 8.30 14.86 -5.65
CA LEU A 52 9.51 14.73 -6.47
C LEU A 52 9.71 15.98 -7.34
N ASP A 53 10.95 16.32 -7.57
CA ASP A 53 11.33 17.27 -8.61
C ASP A 53 11.28 16.54 -9.96
N GLY A 54 10.38 16.95 -10.87
CA GLY A 54 10.23 16.36 -12.18
C GLY A 54 9.08 15.37 -12.33
N GLU A 55 9.20 14.42 -13.26
CA GLU A 55 8.13 13.46 -13.55
C GLU A 55 7.83 12.54 -12.38
N VAL A 56 6.55 12.42 -12.05
CA VAL A 56 6.07 11.53 -11.00
C VAL A 56 5.62 10.21 -11.63
N SER A 57 6.36 9.15 -11.37
CA SER A 57 6.06 7.80 -11.88
C SER A 57 6.37 6.73 -10.83
N ILE A 58 5.94 5.49 -11.08
CA ILE A 58 6.31 4.35 -10.22
C ILE A 58 7.83 4.15 -10.23
N ASP A 59 8.47 4.31 -11.38
CA ASP A 59 9.93 4.18 -11.49
C ASP A 59 10.66 5.25 -10.69
N ALA A 60 10.23 6.52 -10.79
CA ALA A 60 10.81 7.62 -10.03
C ALA A 60 10.62 7.45 -8.51
N LEU A 61 9.44 6.96 -8.07
CA LEU A 61 9.21 6.63 -6.66
C LEU A 61 10.08 5.45 -6.19
N ALA A 62 10.27 4.43 -7.03
CA ALA A 62 11.15 3.30 -6.73
C ALA A 62 12.61 3.73 -6.61
N ASP A 63 13.07 4.63 -7.47
CA ASP A 63 14.42 5.23 -7.42
C ASP A 63 14.63 6.05 -6.14
N ALA A 64 13.63 6.89 -5.79
CA ALA A 64 13.66 7.67 -4.56
C ALA A 64 13.72 6.77 -3.30
N LEU A 65 12.95 5.67 -3.30
CA LEU A 65 12.94 4.71 -2.21
C LEU A 65 14.26 3.94 -2.13
N THR A 66 14.83 3.52 -3.25
CA THR A 66 16.16 2.88 -3.33
C THR A 66 17.24 3.79 -2.76
N LYS A 67 17.26 5.06 -3.18
CA LYS A 67 18.21 6.06 -2.67
C LYS A 67 18.04 6.29 -1.17
N PHE A 68 16.80 6.34 -0.69
CA PHE A 68 16.52 6.47 0.75
C PHE A 68 17.07 5.25 1.52
N LEU A 69 16.80 4.03 1.07
CA LEU A 69 17.27 2.80 1.72
C LEU A 69 18.81 2.72 1.77
N ALA A 70 19.47 3.04 0.67
CA ALA A 70 20.93 3.09 0.63
C ALA A 70 21.50 4.14 1.62
N GLY A 71 20.90 5.34 1.65
CA GLY A 71 21.31 6.41 2.57
C GLY A 71 21.05 6.13 4.05
N GLN A 72 20.18 5.16 4.37
CA GLN A 72 19.88 4.72 5.74
C GLN A 72 20.58 3.40 6.12
N ASN A 73 21.43 2.83 5.25
CA ASN A 73 22.06 1.50 5.40
C ASN A 73 21.02 0.37 5.57
N LEU A 74 19.91 0.45 4.81
CA LEU A 74 18.79 -0.49 4.86
C LEU A 74 18.69 -1.38 3.61
N THR A 75 19.76 -1.48 2.82
CA THR A 75 19.81 -2.42 1.69
C THR A 75 19.61 -3.85 2.18
N GLY A 76 18.71 -4.61 1.54
CA GLY A 76 18.33 -5.96 1.98
C GLY A 76 17.25 -5.99 3.06
N VAL A 77 16.63 -4.85 3.39
CA VAL A 77 15.53 -4.79 4.36
C VAL A 77 14.30 -5.56 3.88
N ASP A 78 13.63 -6.28 4.79
CA ASP A 78 12.32 -6.85 4.51
C ASP A 78 11.29 -5.72 4.33
N ALA A 79 10.37 -5.89 3.38
CA ALA A 79 9.45 -4.82 3.04
C ALA A 79 7.99 -5.26 2.93
N VAL A 80 7.09 -4.40 3.37
CA VAL A 80 5.64 -4.52 3.17
C VAL A 80 5.15 -3.29 2.43
N GLY A 81 4.38 -3.50 1.37
CA GLY A 81 3.70 -2.43 0.67
C GLY A 81 2.20 -2.65 0.63
N SER A 82 1.44 -1.56 0.55
CA SER A 82 -0.01 -1.59 0.36
C SER A 82 -0.41 -0.80 -0.87
N SER A 83 -1.26 -1.35 -1.75
CA SER A 83 -1.79 -0.69 -2.95
C SER A 83 -0.67 -0.17 -3.89
N MET A 84 -0.52 1.14 -4.05
CA MET A 84 0.61 1.75 -4.75
C MET A 84 1.96 1.34 -4.13
N GLY A 85 2.07 1.34 -2.80
CA GLY A 85 3.26 0.86 -2.11
C GLY A 85 3.53 -0.63 -2.33
N ALA A 86 2.47 -1.44 -2.47
CA ALA A 86 2.60 -2.85 -2.83
C ALA A 86 3.19 -3.04 -4.24
N ARG A 87 2.78 -2.20 -5.19
CA ARG A 87 3.37 -2.16 -6.52
C ARG A 87 4.84 -1.72 -6.48
N LEU A 88 5.19 -0.75 -5.62
CA LEU A 88 6.58 -0.29 -5.46
C LEU A 88 7.49 -1.37 -4.90
N VAL A 89 7.06 -2.12 -3.88
CA VAL A 89 7.89 -3.21 -3.34
C VAL A 89 8.03 -4.38 -4.33
N LEU A 90 7.01 -4.65 -5.18
CA LEU A 90 7.14 -5.59 -6.28
C LEU A 90 8.12 -5.11 -7.35
N GLU A 91 8.10 -3.83 -7.68
CA GLU A 91 9.06 -3.24 -8.62
C GLU A 91 10.50 -3.32 -8.09
N LEU A 92 10.72 -3.02 -6.81
CA LEU A 92 12.04 -3.15 -6.18
C LEU A 92 12.50 -4.62 -6.09
N ALA A 93 11.59 -5.56 -5.81
CA ALA A 93 11.89 -6.98 -5.85
C ALA A 93 12.30 -7.44 -7.26
N ARG A 94 11.59 -6.95 -8.30
CA ARG A 94 11.92 -7.21 -9.72
C ARG A 94 13.29 -6.68 -10.11
N ARG A 95 13.66 -5.48 -9.66
CA ARG A 95 14.98 -4.88 -9.91
C ARG A 95 16.11 -5.63 -9.20
N GLY A 96 15.78 -6.28 -8.09
CA GLY A 96 16.75 -7.03 -7.28
C GLY A 96 17.68 -6.16 -6.43
N GLY A 97 18.40 -6.78 -5.50
CA GLY A 97 19.49 -6.17 -4.73
C GLY A 97 19.09 -5.18 -3.63
N THR A 98 17.83 -4.71 -3.60
CA THR A 98 17.40 -3.65 -2.67
C THR A 98 16.64 -4.19 -1.46
N LEU A 99 15.81 -5.22 -1.65
CA LEU A 99 14.93 -5.76 -0.60
C LEU A 99 15.29 -7.19 -0.21
N GLY A 100 14.96 -7.58 1.02
CA GLY A 100 14.89 -8.94 1.53
C GLY A 100 13.54 -9.60 1.17
N ALA A 101 12.86 -10.18 2.18
CA ALA A 101 11.52 -10.71 1.99
C ALA A 101 10.50 -9.59 1.69
N VAL A 102 9.50 -9.88 0.85
CA VAL A 102 8.51 -8.90 0.41
C VAL A 102 7.09 -9.41 0.65
N VAL A 103 6.26 -8.56 1.27
CA VAL A 103 4.80 -8.74 1.35
C VAL A 103 4.12 -7.60 0.59
N SER A 104 3.40 -7.93 -0.47
CA SER A 104 2.70 -7.00 -1.35
C SER A 104 1.20 -7.15 -1.15
N LEU A 105 0.55 -6.15 -0.55
CA LEU A 105 -0.87 -6.18 -0.17
C LEU A 105 -1.72 -5.42 -1.19
N ASP A 106 -2.62 -6.13 -1.89
CA ASP A 106 -3.56 -5.59 -2.88
C ASP A 106 -2.89 -4.67 -3.92
N PRO A 107 -1.84 -5.13 -4.64
CA PRO A 107 -1.07 -4.29 -5.53
C PRO A 107 -1.87 -3.82 -6.75
N GLY A 108 -1.66 -2.56 -7.14
CA GLY A 108 -2.11 -2.02 -8.42
C GLY A 108 -1.21 -2.45 -9.59
N GLY A 109 -1.66 -2.14 -10.83
CA GLY A 109 -0.85 -2.33 -12.04
C GLY A 109 -1.16 -3.59 -12.85
N PHE A 110 -2.17 -4.40 -12.45
CA PHE A 110 -2.53 -5.67 -13.09
C PHE A 110 -3.88 -5.61 -13.83
N TRP A 111 -4.39 -4.44 -14.10
CA TRP A 111 -5.64 -4.22 -14.85
C TRP A 111 -5.50 -4.53 -16.34
N ARG A 112 -6.62 -4.93 -16.95
CA ARG A 112 -6.78 -5.13 -18.39
C ARG A 112 -8.06 -4.45 -18.90
N GLY A 113 -7.97 -3.85 -20.10
CA GLY A 113 -9.12 -3.22 -20.76
C GLY A 113 -9.79 -2.16 -19.90
N TRP A 114 -11.08 -2.30 -19.64
CA TRP A 114 -11.89 -1.33 -18.91
C TRP A 114 -11.50 -1.17 -17.43
N GLU A 115 -10.79 -2.13 -16.82
CA GLU A 115 -10.46 -2.11 -15.40
C GLU A 115 -9.62 -0.88 -15.01
N ARG A 116 -8.73 -0.42 -15.88
CA ARG A 116 -7.94 0.79 -15.63
C ARG A 116 -8.80 2.05 -15.61
N HIS A 117 -9.81 2.13 -16.49
CA HIS A 117 -10.74 3.26 -16.53
C HIS A 117 -11.66 3.25 -15.31
N PHE A 118 -12.11 2.07 -14.89
CA PHE A 118 -12.86 1.90 -13.65
C PHE A 118 -12.03 2.32 -12.43
N PHE A 119 -10.79 1.85 -12.32
CA PHE A 119 -9.85 2.23 -11.27
C PHE A 119 -9.69 3.76 -11.20
N TYR A 120 -9.33 4.38 -12.32
CA TYR A 120 -9.14 5.82 -12.39
C TYR A 120 -10.42 6.59 -12.06
N GLY A 121 -11.51 6.31 -12.75
CA GLY A 121 -12.77 7.05 -12.62
C GLY A 121 -13.39 6.92 -11.23
N SER A 122 -13.36 5.72 -10.64
CA SER A 122 -13.91 5.51 -9.30
C SER A 122 -13.10 6.21 -8.22
N LEU A 123 -11.76 6.15 -8.26
CA LEU A 123 -10.90 6.85 -7.31
C LEU A 123 -10.91 8.36 -7.52
N TYR A 124 -10.96 8.83 -8.77
CA TYR A 124 -11.11 10.26 -9.08
C TYR A 124 -12.39 10.83 -8.48
N ALA A 125 -13.51 10.13 -8.67
CA ALA A 125 -14.79 10.54 -8.07
C ALA A 125 -14.72 10.50 -6.53
N SER A 126 -14.12 9.44 -5.96
CA SER A 126 -13.97 9.28 -4.50
C SER A 126 -13.13 10.39 -3.88
N ILE A 127 -11.98 10.75 -4.47
CA ILE A 127 -11.12 11.82 -3.89
C ILE A 127 -11.78 13.18 -4.00
N ARG A 128 -12.51 13.47 -5.08
CA ARG A 128 -13.29 14.72 -5.21
C ARG A 128 -14.37 14.82 -4.13
N LEU A 129 -15.05 13.70 -3.85
CA LEU A 129 -16.02 13.62 -2.76
C LEU A 129 -15.35 13.81 -1.39
N VAL A 130 -14.27 13.11 -1.12
CA VAL A 130 -13.52 13.20 0.15
C VAL A 130 -13.04 14.64 0.39
N ARG A 131 -12.48 15.31 -0.62
CA ARG A 131 -12.07 16.72 -0.52
C ARG A 131 -13.24 17.66 -0.19
N ARG A 132 -14.42 17.43 -0.77
CA ARG A 132 -15.64 18.23 -0.48
C ARG A 132 -16.19 17.98 0.92
N LEU A 133 -16.07 16.76 1.42
CA LEU A 133 -16.60 16.36 2.71
C LEU A 133 -15.66 16.69 3.90
N GLN A 134 -14.48 17.31 3.68
CA GLN A 134 -13.54 17.62 4.76
C GLN A 134 -14.15 18.42 5.92
N PRO A 135 -15.03 19.41 5.72
CA PRO A 135 -15.63 20.14 6.83
C PRO A 135 -16.48 19.28 7.76
N VAL A 136 -17.09 18.22 7.23
CA VAL A 136 -17.96 17.28 7.99
C VAL A 136 -17.28 15.93 8.25
N MET A 137 -16.03 15.78 7.86
CA MET A 137 -15.29 14.52 7.99
C MET A 137 -15.20 14.00 9.44
N PRO A 138 -15.05 14.84 10.49
CA PRO A 138 -15.09 14.37 11.87
C PRO A 138 -16.42 13.68 12.24
N PHE A 139 -17.56 14.21 11.77
CA PHE A 139 -18.87 13.58 11.96
C PHE A 139 -18.95 12.25 11.20
N ILE A 140 -18.54 12.20 9.93
CA ILE A 140 -18.54 10.99 9.11
C ILE A 140 -17.66 9.91 9.75
N ALA A 141 -16.46 10.29 10.16
CA ALA A 141 -15.52 9.37 10.83
C ALA A 141 -16.08 8.88 12.18
N GLY A 142 -16.81 9.70 12.92
CA GLY A 142 -17.45 9.34 14.19
C GLY A 142 -18.67 8.41 14.06
N ASN A 143 -19.36 8.40 12.90
CA ASN A 143 -20.61 7.69 12.70
C ASN A 143 -20.41 6.40 11.87
N ALA A 144 -20.76 5.23 12.43
CA ALA A 144 -20.54 3.94 11.76
C ALA A 144 -21.34 3.80 10.44
N ALA A 145 -22.56 4.32 10.37
CA ALA A 145 -23.38 4.28 9.15
C ALA A 145 -22.77 5.19 8.06
N ALA A 146 -22.35 6.40 8.43
CA ALA A 146 -21.70 7.33 7.50
C ALA A 146 -20.37 6.77 6.96
N ARG A 147 -19.54 6.13 7.82
CA ARG A 147 -18.33 5.41 7.36
C ARG A 147 -18.67 4.29 6.37
N THR A 148 -19.75 3.54 6.64
CA THR A 148 -20.19 2.46 5.76
C THR A 148 -20.60 2.96 4.38
N LEU A 149 -21.22 4.14 4.30
CA LEU A 149 -21.59 4.76 3.04
C LEU A 149 -20.39 5.35 2.29
N LEU A 150 -19.41 5.91 3.00
CA LEU A 150 -18.25 6.57 2.38
C LEU A 150 -17.18 5.59 1.92
N LEU A 151 -16.91 4.51 2.67
CA LEU A 151 -15.73 3.66 2.51
C LEU A 151 -15.98 2.25 1.95
N PRO A 152 -17.10 1.94 1.25
CA PRO A 152 -17.36 0.58 0.79
C PRO A 152 -16.37 0.12 -0.29
N GLN A 153 -15.68 1.07 -0.93
CA GLN A 153 -14.64 0.79 -1.91
C GLN A 153 -13.33 0.33 -1.26
N LEU A 154 -13.01 0.87 -0.08
CA LEU A 154 -11.71 0.66 0.57
C LEU A 154 -11.72 -0.48 1.59
N SER A 155 -12.85 -0.66 2.29
CA SER A 155 -12.98 -1.64 3.39
C SER A 155 -14.20 -2.53 3.18
N ALA A 156 -14.07 -3.80 3.52
CA ALA A 156 -15.20 -4.73 3.58
C ALA A 156 -16.03 -4.56 4.87
N ARG A 157 -15.49 -3.87 5.86
CA ARG A 157 -16.10 -3.68 7.20
C ARG A 157 -15.96 -2.24 7.72
N PRO A 158 -16.40 -1.19 6.96
CA PRO A 158 -16.14 0.21 7.32
C PRO A 158 -16.69 0.59 8.71
N TRP A 159 -17.78 -0.05 9.14
CA TRP A 159 -18.37 0.17 10.48
C TRP A 159 -17.48 -0.24 11.64
N LYS A 160 -16.49 -1.15 11.41
CA LYS A 160 -15.53 -1.62 12.42
C LYS A 160 -14.27 -0.77 12.52
N LEU A 161 -14.01 0.09 11.53
CA LEU A 161 -12.84 0.95 11.54
C LEU A 161 -12.93 1.98 12.67
N SER A 162 -11.80 2.28 13.30
CA SER A 162 -11.78 3.32 14.32
C SER A 162 -12.06 4.71 13.71
N PRO A 163 -12.79 5.59 14.41
CA PRO A 163 -13.01 6.96 13.95
C PRO A 163 -11.72 7.72 13.64
N GLN A 164 -10.70 7.52 14.48
CA GLN A 164 -9.42 8.21 14.32
C GLN A 164 -8.69 7.76 13.05
N LEU A 165 -8.63 6.44 12.78
CA LEU A 165 -8.05 5.92 11.55
C LEU A 165 -8.71 6.55 10.32
N VAL A 166 -10.05 6.52 10.27
CA VAL A 166 -10.79 7.06 9.12
C VAL A 166 -10.55 8.55 8.95
N LEU A 167 -10.56 9.32 10.04
CA LEU A 167 -10.31 10.76 10.00
C LEU A 167 -8.90 11.08 9.48
N ASP A 168 -7.89 10.38 10.00
CA ASP A 168 -6.50 10.60 9.61
C ASP A 168 -6.26 10.24 8.14
N GLU A 169 -6.80 9.11 7.68
CA GLU A 169 -6.67 8.67 6.29
C GLU A 169 -7.39 9.59 5.31
N MET A 170 -8.64 9.97 5.59
CA MET A 170 -9.39 10.86 4.71
C MET A 170 -8.78 12.27 4.63
N ARG A 171 -8.16 12.74 5.71
CA ARG A 171 -7.38 13.99 5.71
C ARG A 171 -6.09 13.84 4.91
N SER A 172 -5.36 12.73 5.09
CA SER A 172 -4.15 12.44 4.34
C SER A 172 -4.42 12.38 2.84
N PHE A 173 -5.45 11.64 2.42
CA PHE A 173 -5.85 11.53 1.02
C PHE A 173 -6.20 12.90 0.42
N ALA A 174 -6.98 13.72 1.13
CA ALA A 174 -7.38 15.05 0.66
C ALA A 174 -6.19 16.00 0.53
N ALA A 175 -5.22 15.91 1.44
CA ALA A 175 -4.08 16.81 1.55
C ALA A 175 -2.87 16.43 0.68
N SER A 176 -2.85 15.21 0.10
CA SER A 176 -1.72 14.75 -0.72
C SER A 176 -1.60 15.54 -2.02
N PRO A 177 -0.51 16.33 -2.22
CA PRO A 177 -0.35 17.15 -3.42
C PRO A 177 -0.14 16.32 -4.69
N SER A 178 0.48 15.14 -4.59
CA SER A 178 0.74 14.27 -5.74
C SER A 178 -0.38 13.28 -6.04
N PHE A 179 -1.53 13.35 -5.35
CA PHE A 179 -2.60 12.36 -5.49
C PHE A 179 -3.12 12.25 -6.93
N ASP A 180 -3.51 13.36 -7.54
CA ASP A 180 -4.18 13.36 -8.84
C ASP A 180 -3.22 12.92 -9.95
N GLU A 181 -1.97 13.38 -9.92
CA GLU A 181 -0.92 12.99 -10.86
C GLU A 181 -0.56 11.50 -10.74
N LEU A 182 -0.33 11.02 -9.52
CA LEU A 182 -0.05 9.60 -9.28
C LEU A 182 -1.24 8.70 -9.62
N LEU A 183 -2.47 9.12 -9.37
CA LEU A 183 -3.64 8.38 -9.80
C LEU A 183 -3.67 8.21 -11.32
N HIS A 184 -3.35 9.28 -12.07
CA HIS A 184 -3.25 9.23 -13.52
C HIS A 184 -2.12 8.29 -13.98
N GLN A 185 -0.93 8.41 -13.39
CA GLN A 185 0.23 7.57 -13.71
C GLN A 185 -0.01 6.10 -13.36
N LEU A 186 -0.67 5.81 -12.24
CA LEU A 186 -1.05 4.44 -11.88
C LEU A 186 -1.99 3.81 -12.93
N ALA A 187 -2.95 4.56 -13.43
CA ALA A 187 -3.95 4.07 -14.37
C ALA A 187 -3.42 3.98 -15.83
N TYR A 188 -2.70 5.00 -16.26
CA TYR A 188 -2.36 5.20 -17.69
C TYR A 188 -0.86 5.18 -17.99
N GLY A 189 0.00 5.20 -16.98
CA GLY A 189 1.44 5.00 -17.14
C GLY A 189 1.80 3.54 -17.43
N ALA A 190 3.08 3.22 -17.31
CA ALA A 190 3.59 1.86 -17.52
C ALA A 190 2.87 0.85 -16.61
N THR A 191 2.51 -0.31 -17.15
CA THR A 191 1.97 -1.42 -16.35
C THR A 191 3.08 -2.10 -15.55
N GLN A 192 2.73 -2.90 -14.53
CA GLN A 192 3.73 -3.65 -13.77
C GLN A 192 4.37 -4.72 -14.67
N PRO A 193 5.68 -4.66 -14.93
CA PRO A 193 6.38 -5.72 -15.64
C PRO A 193 6.58 -6.94 -14.73
N GLY A 194 6.70 -8.11 -15.34
CA GLY A 194 6.97 -9.35 -14.64
C GLY A 194 8.44 -9.71 -14.57
N VAL A 195 8.70 -10.91 -14.05
CA VAL A 195 10.02 -11.57 -13.98
C VAL A 195 9.92 -13.00 -14.49
N PRO A 196 11.00 -13.59 -15.02
CA PRO A 196 11.02 -15.02 -15.31
C PRO A 196 11.00 -15.85 -14.01
N PRO A 197 10.53 -17.11 -14.06
CA PRO A 197 10.59 -18.01 -12.92
C PRO A 197 12.04 -18.17 -12.38
N GLY A 198 12.18 -18.19 -11.05
CA GLY A 198 13.47 -18.31 -10.36
C GLY A 198 14.24 -16.99 -10.23
N ALA A 199 13.72 -15.89 -10.76
CA ALA A 199 14.40 -14.59 -10.67
C ALA A 199 14.35 -13.97 -9.26
N ILE A 200 13.29 -14.25 -8.50
CA ILE A 200 13.14 -13.75 -7.12
C ILE A 200 13.42 -14.92 -6.16
N THR A 201 14.58 -14.90 -5.55
CA THR A 201 15.05 -15.95 -4.63
C THR A 201 14.68 -15.69 -3.17
N ARG A 202 14.24 -14.46 -2.85
CA ARG A 202 13.79 -14.10 -1.49
C ARG A 202 12.30 -14.39 -1.33
N PRO A 203 11.80 -14.64 -0.11
CA PRO A 203 10.40 -14.87 0.12
C PRO A 203 9.55 -13.71 -0.44
N LEU A 204 8.58 -14.03 -1.30
CA LEU A 204 7.64 -13.07 -1.88
C LEU A 204 6.21 -13.56 -1.68
N VAL A 205 5.40 -12.75 -1.01
CA VAL A 205 3.97 -13.00 -0.82
C VAL A 205 3.15 -11.87 -1.41
N ILE A 206 2.15 -12.22 -2.22
CA ILE A 206 1.12 -11.30 -2.68
C ILE A 206 -0.15 -11.61 -1.88
N GLY A 207 -0.56 -10.69 -1.00
CA GLY A 207 -1.80 -10.78 -0.26
C GLY A 207 -2.92 -10.05 -1.00
N TRP A 208 -4.14 -10.62 -1.06
CA TRP A 208 -5.26 -10.00 -1.76
C TRP A 208 -6.58 -10.16 -1.01
N GLY A 209 -7.32 -9.04 -0.87
CA GLY A 209 -8.67 -9.04 -0.31
C GLY A 209 -9.69 -9.61 -1.28
N ARG A 210 -10.48 -10.61 -0.86
CA ARG A 210 -11.57 -11.19 -1.67
C ARG A 210 -12.66 -10.19 -2.04
N ARG A 211 -12.78 -9.10 -1.28
CA ARG A 211 -13.79 -8.06 -1.47
C ARG A 211 -13.18 -6.73 -1.92
N ASP A 212 -11.96 -6.75 -2.45
CA ASP A 212 -11.31 -5.56 -2.98
C ASP A 212 -12.10 -4.99 -4.17
N ARG A 213 -12.47 -3.71 -4.08
CA ARG A 213 -13.24 -2.97 -5.09
C ARG A 213 -12.41 -1.87 -5.76
N VAL A 214 -11.12 -1.82 -5.45
CA VAL A 214 -10.12 -0.94 -6.09
C VAL A 214 -9.29 -1.77 -7.07
N CYS A 215 -8.51 -2.73 -6.55
CA CYS A 215 -7.75 -3.69 -7.32
C CYS A 215 -8.54 -5.03 -7.33
N LEU A 216 -9.32 -5.26 -8.37
CA LEU A 216 -10.29 -6.37 -8.38
C LEU A 216 -9.62 -7.74 -8.17
N PRO A 217 -10.20 -8.66 -7.37
CA PRO A 217 -9.57 -9.94 -7.01
C PRO A 217 -9.15 -10.82 -8.18
N ARG A 218 -9.81 -10.71 -9.34
CA ARG A 218 -9.42 -11.41 -10.57
C ARG A 218 -8.03 -11.00 -11.10
N GLN A 219 -7.49 -9.86 -10.65
CA GLN A 219 -6.15 -9.38 -11.00
C GLN A 219 -5.06 -10.19 -10.31
N ALA A 220 -5.34 -10.82 -9.17
CA ALA A 220 -4.38 -11.64 -8.45
C ALA A 220 -3.78 -12.78 -9.30
N LYS A 221 -4.59 -13.41 -10.17
CA LYS A 221 -4.09 -14.44 -11.10
C LYS A 221 -3.07 -13.86 -12.10
N ARG A 222 -3.26 -12.61 -12.53
CA ARG A 222 -2.32 -11.93 -13.44
C ARG A 222 -1.04 -11.51 -12.72
N ALA A 223 -1.17 -11.11 -11.45
CA ALA A 223 0.00 -10.83 -10.61
C ALA A 223 0.88 -12.08 -10.45
N LEU A 224 0.29 -13.25 -10.15
CA LEU A 224 1.04 -14.51 -10.08
C LEU A 224 1.66 -14.92 -11.41
N ALA A 225 0.98 -14.67 -12.54
CA ALA A 225 1.55 -14.97 -13.85
C ALA A 225 2.78 -14.11 -14.17
N LEU A 226 2.85 -12.89 -13.63
CA LEU A 226 3.98 -11.98 -13.78
C LEU A 226 5.06 -12.16 -12.70
N PHE A 227 4.70 -12.71 -11.54
CA PHE A 227 5.60 -13.02 -10.42
C PHE A 227 5.42 -14.48 -10.01
N PRO A 228 5.94 -15.44 -10.83
CA PRO A 228 5.68 -16.87 -10.63
C PRO A 228 6.28 -17.42 -9.34
N ASP A 229 7.31 -16.77 -8.79
CA ASP A 229 7.94 -17.15 -7.52
C ASP A 229 7.15 -16.68 -6.29
N ALA A 230 6.08 -15.90 -6.48
CA ALA A 230 5.26 -15.38 -5.41
C ALA A 230 4.25 -16.40 -4.89
N ARG A 231 4.08 -16.47 -3.58
CA ARG A 231 2.95 -17.16 -2.95
C ARG A 231 1.77 -16.20 -2.85
N LEU A 232 0.57 -16.64 -3.25
CA LEU A 232 -0.67 -15.89 -3.07
C LEU A 232 -1.32 -16.23 -1.72
N HIS A 233 -1.67 -15.18 -0.97
CA HIS A 233 -2.50 -15.28 0.23
C HIS A 233 -3.82 -14.54 0.02
N TRP A 234 -4.96 -15.20 0.30
CA TRP A 234 -6.28 -14.59 0.22
C TRP A 234 -6.78 -14.19 1.60
N PHE A 235 -7.19 -12.91 1.73
CA PHE A 235 -7.92 -12.42 2.89
C PHE A 235 -9.43 -12.50 2.62
N GLU A 236 -10.12 -13.49 3.18
CA GLU A 236 -11.51 -13.83 2.82
C GLU A 236 -12.53 -12.70 3.13
N HIS A 237 -12.34 -11.98 4.23
CA HIS A 237 -13.29 -10.95 4.68
C HIS A 237 -12.71 -9.53 4.61
N CYS A 238 -11.91 -9.25 3.59
CA CYS A 238 -11.14 -8.04 3.45
C CYS A 238 -11.45 -7.31 2.14
N GLY A 239 -11.50 -5.97 2.21
CA GLY A 239 -11.50 -5.06 1.06
C GLY A 239 -10.08 -4.77 0.58
N HIS A 240 -9.80 -3.50 0.26
CA HIS A 240 -8.53 -3.07 -0.32
C HIS A 240 -7.37 -2.94 0.68
N PHE A 241 -7.67 -2.81 1.98
CA PHE A 241 -6.65 -2.60 3.01
C PHE A 241 -6.71 -3.71 4.07
N PRO A 242 -5.93 -4.81 3.92
CA PRO A 242 -5.89 -5.90 4.89
C PRO A 242 -5.48 -5.46 6.29
N HIS A 243 -4.54 -4.53 6.41
CA HIS A 243 -4.11 -3.98 7.68
C HIS A 243 -5.19 -3.16 8.40
N TRP A 244 -6.29 -2.78 7.72
CA TRP A 244 -7.47 -2.16 8.35
C TRP A 244 -8.52 -3.20 8.72
N ASP A 245 -8.87 -4.08 7.76
CA ASP A 245 -10.00 -5.01 7.89
C ASP A 245 -9.69 -6.25 8.74
N VAL A 246 -8.47 -6.77 8.63
CA VAL A 246 -8.01 -8.01 9.26
C VAL A 246 -6.58 -7.86 9.84
N PRO A 247 -6.37 -6.90 10.76
CA PRO A 247 -5.03 -6.52 11.24
C PRO A 247 -4.24 -7.69 11.84
N HIS A 248 -4.87 -8.56 12.62
CA HIS A 248 -4.19 -9.71 13.21
C HIS A 248 -3.69 -10.73 12.17
N GLU A 249 -4.50 -11.03 11.16
CA GLU A 249 -4.12 -11.93 10.07
C GLU A 249 -3.01 -11.31 9.23
N THR A 250 -3.11 -10.02 8.94
CA THR A 250 -2.09 -9.26 8.19
C THR A 250 -0.76 -9.24 8.92
N THR A 251 -0.77 -8.95 10.23
CA THR A 251 0.44 -8.96 11.07
C THR A 251 1.11 -10.33 11.04
N ARG A 252 0.35 -11.40 11.22
CA ARG A 252 0.87 -12.78 11.19
C ARG A 252 1.50 -13.09 9.83
N LEU A 253 0.81 -12.82 8.73
CA LEU A 253 1.34 -13.02 7.38
C LEU A 253 2.69 -12.31 7.17
N ILE A 254 2.79 -11.07 7.63
CA ILE A 254 4.02 -10.27 7.53
C ILE A 254 5.14 -10.93 8.33
N LEU A 255 4.91 -11.23 9.60
CA LEU A 255 5.93 -11.81 10.47
C LEU A 255 6.38 -13.19 10.01
N ASP A 256 5.45 -14.07 9.61
CA ASP A 256 5.76 -15.42 9.10
C ASP A 256 6.58 -15.37 7.82
N THR A 257 6.26 -14.44 6.90
CA THR A 257 6.98 -14.27 5.64
C THR A 257 8.40 -13.75 5.88
N THR A 258 8.56 -12.78 6.78
CA THR A 258 9.83 -12.10 7.04
C THR A 258 10.70 -12.82 8.09
N ALA A 259 10.20 -13.85 8.75
CA ALA A 259 11.02 -14.73 9.60
C ALA A 259 11.88 -15.72 8.79
N GLN A 260 11.55 -15.94 7.52
CA GLN A 260 12.22 -16.89 6.62
C GLN A 260 13.40 -16.27 5.85
N SER A 261 13.68 -14.99 6.05
CA SER A 261 14.70 -14.22 5.33
C SER A 261 16.01 -14.03 6.10
#